data_fa5d40dbc3b809b55244d55973768581
#
_entry.id   fa5d40dbc3b809b55244d55973768581
#
_cell.length_a   1.000
_cell.length_b   1.000
_cell.length_c   1.000
_cell.angle_alpha   90.00
_cell.angle_beta   90.00
_cell.angle_gamma   90.00
#
_symmetry.space_group_name_H-M   'P 1'
#
loop_
_entity.id
_entity.type
_entity.pdbx_description
1 polymer ?
#
loop_
_entity_poly.entity_id
_entity_poly.type
_entity_poly.pdbx_seq_one_letter_code
_entity_poly.pdbx_strand_id
1 'polypeptide(L)'
;MKEIINETRLENGLVVLTDRMPSVRSVTLGFFFRIGSRNEPDDLNGITHFIEHGVFKGTKRRSPLDIAIEQDRFGGTLEAFTTHEETGFAIKVIDDQLEHAFDLIADMLSQPRFDEKEMSSEQRVIIEELKMTDDSPEDLLGEIFSRAFFPHHPLGLSIAGTPKSVRTFGRDAARKYHRKMFRPENIVVVAAGNVKHEEILELSNSMLFSTQSPPRSQSKAATASSAVKRRRQIKTKEPQPAAPILVKQNRNLEQAHLIIATPFVSGRDKRRYEADILTQIIGGGMSSRLWQKIREERGLAYSVGASSIMFNDCGIFTVSAATSPQQTLDVVDITIAEMRTVVEHGVTADELELAKEQTRVSVLMSLEDSASRAASLAQSEMLHGRQITLEESLANVNRVTLDDVRNIAREFFKTEKIAFAALGNLNGVKVNRKRLAI
;
A
#
# COMPACT_ATOMS: atom_id res chain seq x y z
N MET A 1 -16.50 4.47 19.45
CA MET A 1 -16.63 5.88 18.98
C MET A 1 -17.46 5.89 17.72
N LYS A 2 -18.36 6.86 17.53
CA LYS A 2 -19.17 6.95 16.29
C LYS A 2 -18.34 7.68 15.23
N GLU A 3 -18.30 7.16 14.01
CA GLU A 3 -17.70 7.84 12.85
C GLU A 3 -18.58 9.05 12.47
N ILE A 4 -17.94 10.20 12.20
CA ILE A 4 -18.61 11.42 11.70
C ILE A 4 -17.95 11.78 10.37
N ILE A 5 -18.23 10.93 9.36
CA ILE A 5 -17.63 11.05 8.04
C ILE A 5 -18.43 12.02 7.17
N ASN A 6 -17.74 13.00 6.58
CA ASN A 6 -18.29 13.88 5.56
C ASN A 6 -17.49 13.72 4.25
N GLU A 7 -18.21 13.82 3.13
CA GLU A 7 -17.66 13.67 1.80
C GLU A 7 -18.15 14.81 0.90
N THR A 8 -17.21 15.43 0.18
CA THR A 8 -17.53 16.37 -0.90
C THR A 8 -16.72 16.03 -2.15
N ARG A 9 -17.40 15.94 -3.27
CA ARG A 9 -16.80 15.79 -4.60
C ARG A 9 -16.98 17.09 -5.35
N LEU A 10 -15.87 17.78 -5.63
CA LEU A 10 -15.89 19.04 -6.37
C LEU A 10 -16.07 18.80 -7.87
N GLU A 11 -16.58 19.81 -8.58
CA GLU A 11 -16.83 19.74 -10.04
C GLU A 11 -15.55 19.44 -10.86
N ASN A 12 -14.38 19.86 -10.36
CA ASN A 12 -13.09 19.58 -10.97
C ASN A 12 -12.58 18.15 -10.72
N GLY A 13 -13.30 17.34 -9.93
CA GLY A 13 -12.98 15.95 -9.64
C GLY A 13 -12.20 15.72 -8.34
N LEU A 14 -11.78 16.76 -7.63
CA LEU A 14 -11.18 16.65 -6.30
C LEU A 14 -12.18 16.04 -5.31
N VAL A 15 -11.72 15.12 -4.50
CA VAL A 15 -12.51 14.52 -3.41
C VAL A 15 -11.94 15.01 -2.08
N VAL A 16 -12.81 15.49 -1.20
CA VAL A 16 -12.46 15.89 0.17
C VAL A 16 -13.25 15.02 1.14
N LEU A 17 -12.55 14.36 2.04
CA LEU A 17 -13.10 13.46 3.05
C LEU A 17 -12.64 13.90 4.44
N THR A 18 -13.55 13.89 5.39
CA THR A 18 -13.18 14.17 6.79
C THR A 18 -13.87 13.19 7.74
N ASP A 19 -13.17 12.82 8.82
CA ASP A 19 -13.74 12.11 9.94
C ASP A 19 -13.48 12.89 11.24
N ARG A 20 -14.52 13.47 11.81
CA ARG A 20 -14.41 14.36 12.97
C ARG A 20 -14.30 13.58 14.28
N MET A 21 -13.20 13.81 15.01
CA MET A 21 -12.91 13.26 16.34
C MET A 21 -12.78 14.39 17.37
N PRO A 22 -13.88 14.89 17.95
CA PRO A 22 -13.85 16.09 18.80
C PRO A 22 -13.18 15.88 20.16
N SER A 23 -12.88 14.66 20.54
CA SER A 23 -12.24 14.29 21.82
C SER A 23 -10.70 14.33 21.79
N VAL A 24 -10.09 14.53 20.61
CA VAL A 24 -8.63 14.63 20.47
C VAL A 24 -8.22 16.05 20.09
N ARG A 25 -6.95 16.40 20.34
CA ARG A 25 -6.34 17.66 19.91
C ARG A 25 -5.56 17.52 18.60
N SER A 26 -5.39 16.29 18.11
CA SER A 26 -4.66 16.04 16.87
C SER A 26 -5.57 16.03 15.65
N VAL A 27 -4.99 16.38 14.51
CA VAL A 27 -5.56 16.19 13.17
C VAL A 27 -4.50 15.52 12.30
N THR A 28 -4.88 14.43 11.63
CA THR A 28 -4.09 13.88 10.53
C THR A 28 -4.64 14.39 9.22
N LEU A 29 -3.81 15.12 8.49
CA LEU A 29 -4.08 15.65 7.15
C LEU A 29 -3.32 14.82 6.12
N GLY A 30 -4.01 14.36 5.06
CA GLY A 30 -3.41 13.56 3.99
C GLY A 30 -3.83 14.01 2.60
N PHE A 31 -2.90 13.92 1.65
CA PHE A 31 -3.10 14.14 0.23
C PHE A 31 -2.70 12.88 -0.50
N PHE A 32 -3.67 12.19 -1.07
CA PHE A 32 -3.45 10.92 -1.75
C PHE A 32 -3.70 11.06 -3.25
N PHE A 33 -2.79 10.54 -4.04
CA PHE A 33 -2.87 10.54 -5.49
C PHE A 33 -3.22 9.15 -5.98
N ARG A 34 -4.19 9.05 -6.88
CA ARG A 34 -4.58 7.80 -7.55
C ARG A 34 -3.57 7.41 -8.64
N ILE A 35 -2.32 7.67 -8.41
CA ILE A 35 -1.19 7.41 -9.32
C ILE A 35 -0.05 6.86 -8.49
N GLY A 36 0.43 5.69 -8.87
CA GLY A 36 1.62 5.05 -8.34
C GLY A 36 2.52 4.55 -9.48
N SER A 37 3.52 3.74 -9.15
CA SER A 37 4.51 3.27 -10.13
C SER A 37 3.89 2.44 -11.27
N ARG A 38 2.76 1.78 -11.02
CA ARG A 38 1.99 1.03 -12.03
C ARG A 38 1.49 1.89 -13.20
N ASN A 39 1.33 3.21 -12.99
CA ASN A 39 0.80 4.15 -13.97
C ASN A 39 1.89 4.83 -14.81
N GLU A 40 3.14 4.49 -14.57
CA GLU A 40 4.29 5.02 -15.28
C GLU A 40 4.39 4.47 -16.70
N PRO A 41 4.87 5.26 -17.65
CA PRO A 41 5.36 4.71 -18.90
C PRO A 41 6.58 3.82 -18.67
N ASP A 42 6.77 2.78 -19.48
CA ASP A 42 7.83 1.78 -19.31
C ASP A 42 9.24 2.42 -19.27
N ASP A 43 9.45 3.50 -20.03
CA ASP A 43 10.71 4.25 -20.10
C ASP A 43 10.94 5.20 -18.92
N LEU A 44 9.91 5.41 -18.08
CA LEU A 44 9.95 6.29 -16.91
C LEU A 44 9.75 5.54 -15.59
N ASN A 45 10.04 4.25 -15.53
CA ASN A 45 9.91 3.48 -14.28
C ASN A 45 10.76 4.09 -13.16
N GLY A 46 10.10 4.44 -12.04
CA GLY A 46 10.65 5.13 -10.87
C GLY A 46 10.39 6.63 -10.84
N ILE A 47 9.73 7.22 -11.87
CA ILE A 47 9.51 8.68 -11.93
C ILE A 47 8.55 9.17 -10.85
N THR A 48 7.60 8.36 -10.41
CA THR A 48 6.65 8.74 -9.35
C THR A 48 7.37 8.90 -8.02
N HIS A 49 8.21 7.94 -7.66
CA HIS A 49 9.07 8.00 -6.48
C HIS A 49 10.08 9.16 -6.55
N PHE A 50 10.67 9.40 -7.72
CA PHE A 50 11.54 10.55 -7.93
C PHE A 50 10.84 11.89 -7.71
N ILE A 51 9.55 12.01 -8.07
CA ILE A 51 8.74 13.20 -7.81
C ILE A 51 8.42 13.33 -6.32
N GLU A 52 8.13 12.24 -5.64
CA GLU A 52 7.91 12.22 -4.19
C GLU A 52 9.11 12.86 -3.47
N HIS A 53 10.36 12.45 -3.77
CA HIS A 53 11.56 13.11 -3.26
C HIS A 53 11.65 14.58 -3.67
N GLY A 54 11.36 14.85 -4.95
CA GLY A 54 11.53 16.15 -5.57
C GLY A 54 10.68 17.27 -4.98
N VAL A 55 9.47 16.96 -4.45
CA VAL A 55 8.58 17.99 -3.86
C VAL A 55 9.13 18.55 -2.55
N PHE A 56 10.01 17.84 -1.86
CA PHE A 56 10.71 18.32 -0.66
C PHE A 56 11.89 19.26 -0.98
N LYS A 57 12.29 19.38 -2.23
CA LYS A 57 13.49 20.14 -2.65
C LYS A 57 13.20 21.59 -3.04
N GLY A 58 12.18 22.14 -2.42
CA GLY A 58 11.83 23.56 -2.49
C GLY A 58 10.70 23.87 -3.45
N THR A 59 10.01 24.94 -3.11
CA THR A 59 8.89 25.51 -3.86
C THR A 59 9.24 26.91 -4.36
N LYS A 60 8.27 27.59 -4.98
CA LYS A 60 8.44 29.01 -5.33
C LYS A 60 8.55 29.90 -4.09
N ARG A 61 7.95 29.51 -2.96
CA ARG A 61 7.89 30.29 -1.71
C ARG A 61 8.92 29.85 -0.67
N ARG A 62 9.32 28.57 -0.71
CA ARG A 62 10.12 27.92 0.34
C ARG A 62 11.40 27.31 -0.20
N SER A 63 12.51 27.48 0.48
CA SER A 63 13.71 26.67 0.25
C SER A 63 13.55 25.27 0.87
N PRO A 64 14.41 24.29 0.55
CA PRO A 64 14.40 22.98 1.23
C PRO A 64 14.58 23.10 2.75
N LEU A 65 15.39 24.07 3.21
CA LEU A 65 15.59 24.32 4.63
C LEU A 65 14.33 24.90 5.29
N ASP A 66 13.61 25.80 4.62
CA ASP A 66 12.35 26.35 5.15
C ASP A 66 11.32 25.23 5.33
N ILE A 67 11.21 24.32 4.37
CA ILE A 67 10.33 23.12 4.45
C ILE A 67 10.71 22.27 5.67
N ALA A 68 11.99 21.99 5.87
CA ALA A 68 12.45 21.19 7.01
C ALA A 68 12.15 21.90 8.35
N ILE A 69 12.42 23.21 8.45
CA ILE A 69 12.14 23.99 9.67
C ILE A 69 10.63 24.01 9.99
N GLU A 70 9.77 24.17 8.96
CA GLU A 70 8.32 24.17 9.17
C GLU A 70 7.83 22.78 9.62
N GLN A 71 8.37 21.70 9.08
CA GLN A 71 8.07 20.33 9.55
C GLN A 71 8.48 20.13 11.02
N ASP A 72 9.69 20.53 11.38
CA ASP A 72 10.17 20.42 12.77
C ASP A 72 9.27 21.18 13.77
N ARG A 73 8.70 22.32 13.37
CA ARG A 73 7.78 23.10 14.19
C ARG A 73 6.45 22.37 14.46
N PHE A 74 6.00 21.49 13.60
CA PHE A 74 4.80 20.69 13.82
C PHE A 74 5.00 19.61 14.89
N GLY A 75 6.25 19.28 15.21
CA GLY A 75 6.57 18.19 16.16
C GLY A 75 6.20 16.81 15.64
N GLY A 76 5.92 16.70 14.37
CA GLY A 76 5.61 15.46 13.65
C GLY A 76 6.34 15.42 12.31
N THR A 77 6.47 14.22 11.74
CA THR A 77 7.10 14.03 10.43
C THR A 77 6.04 14.05 9.35
N LEU A 78 6.28 14.77 8.26
CA LEU A 78 5.52 14.62 7.03
C LEU A 78 5.94 13.31 6.36
N GLU A 79 5.08 12.32 6.44
CA GLU A 79 5.27 11.03 5.81
C GLU A 79 4.89 11.12 4.34
N ALA A 80 5.75 10.62 3.46
CA ALA A 80 5.47 10.46 2.05
C ALA A 80 5.77 9.02 1.63
N PHE A 81 5.00 8.50 0.70
CA PHE A 81 5.19 7.16 0.16
C PHE A 81 4.66 7.03 -1.26
N THR A 82 5.30 6.17 -2.02
CA THR A 82 4.81 5.72 -3.33
C THR A 82 4.62 4.20 -3.29
N THR A 83 3.43 3.76 -3.70
CA THR A 83 3.14 2.34 -3.94
C THR A 83 2.97 2.08 -5.44
N HIS A 84 2.59 0.88 -5.80
CA HIS A 84 2.25 0.59 -7.20
C HIS A 84 1.02 1.36 -7.70
N GLU A 85 0.05 1.66 -6.84
CA GLU A 85 -1.25 2.21 -7.26
C GLU A 85 -1.56 3.60 -6.72
N GLU A 86 -0.77 4.09 -5.75
CA GLU A 86 -1.00 5.39 -5.11
C GLU A 86 0.31 6.04 -4.65
N THR A 87 0.24 7.36 -4.45
CA THR A 87 1.26 8.16 -3.77
C THR A 87 0.56 8.97 -2.70
N GLY A 88 1.10 8.98 -1.50
CA GLY A 88 0.51 9.67 -0.35
C GLY A 88 1.49 10.63 0.32
N PHE A 89 0.92 11.71 0.88
CA PHE A 89 1.62 12.67 1.75
C PHE A 89 0.72 12.91 2.94
N ALA A 90 1.17 12.60 4.14
CA ALA A 90 0.36 12.72 5.35
C ALA A 90 1.17 13.30 6.52
N ILE A 91 0.53 14.14 7.29
CA ILE A 91 1.11 14.69 8.52
C ILE A 91 0.08 14.67 9.65
N LYS A 92 0.54 14.38 10.87
CA LYS A 92 -0.26 14.50 12.08
C LYS A 92 0.19 15.74 12.86
N VAL A 93 -0.71 16.67 13.07
CA VAL A 93 -0.45 17.94 13.76
C VAL A 93 -1.49 18.18 14.86
N ILE A 94 -1.26 19.18 15.72
CA ILE A 94 -2.32 19.69 16.60
C ILE A 94 -3.30 20.57 15.82
N ASP A 95 -4.53 20.65 16.29
CA ASP A 95 -5.65 21.28 15.57
C ASP A 95 -5.43 22.76 15.22
N ASP A 96 -4.70 23.52 16.02
CA ASP A 96 -4.36 24.93 15.78
C ASP A 96 -3.26 25.13 14.72
N GLN A 97 -2.58 24.07 14.28
CA GLN A 97 -1.57 24.10 13.22
C GLN A 97 -2.08 23.59 11.86
N LEU A 98 -3.34 23.18 11.78
CA LEU A 98 -3.91 22.55 10.59
C LEU A 98 -3.78 23.42 9.33
N GLU A 99 -4.13 24.71 9.41
CA GLU A 99 -4.05 25.64 8.28
C GLU A 99 -2.60 25.76 7.77
N HIS A 100 -1.64 25.87 8.69
CA HIS A 100 -0.22 25.99 8.36
C HIS A 100 0.30 24.68 7.71
N ALA A 101 -0.06 23.52 8.25
CA ALA A 101 0.30 22.23 7.67
C ALA A 101 -0.31 22.04 6.27
N PHE A 102 -1.56 22.49 6.10
CA PHE A 102 -2.23 22.47 4.79
C PHE A 102 -1.49 23.36 3.77
N ASP A 103 -1.13 24.60 4.16
CA ASP A 103 -0.40 25.54 3.29
C ASP A 103 0.98 24.99 2.90
N LEU A 104 1.70 24.37 3.83
CA LEU A 104 2.99 23.75 3.53
C LEU A 104 2.84 22.65 2.47
N ILE A 105 1.97 21.67 2.72
CA ILE A 105 1.81 20.52 1.82
C ILE A 105 1.25 20.97 0.47
N ALA A 106 0.24 21.84 0.46
CA ALA A 106 -0.35 22.37 -0.76
C ALA A 106 0.68 23.12 -1.62
N ASP A 107 1.59 23.89 -1.01
CA ASP A 107 2.67 24.60 -1.71
C ASP A 107 3.70 23.61 -2.29
N MET A 108 4.14 22.61 -1.49
CA MET A 108 5.05 21.56 -1.93
C MET A 108 4.49 20.80 -3.14
N LEU A 109 3.21 20.44 -3.09
CA LEU A 109 2.55 19.64 -4.13
C LEU A 109 2.15 20.46 -5.36
N SER A 110 1.75 21.73 -5.20
CA SER A 110 1.27 22.55 -6.33
C SER A 110 2.36 23.34 -7.04
N GLN A 111 3.44 23.74 -6.32
CA GLN A 111 4.46 24.69 -6.81
C GLN A 111 5.90 24.21 -6.64
N PRO A 112 6.23 22.91 -6.81
CA PRO A 112 7.59 22.43 -6.66
C PRO A 112 8.51 23.05 -7.74
N ARG A 113 9.72 23.43 -7.36
CA ARG A 113 10.69 24.02 -8.30
C ARG A 113 11.37 23.01 -9.21
N PHE A 114 11.65 21.82 -8.68
CA PHE A 114 12.46 20.80 -9.36
C PHE A 114 13.76 21.39 -9.93
N ASP A 115 14.53 22.09 -9.09
CA ASP A 115 15.80 22.70 -9.53
C ASP A 115 16.78 21.63 -9.98
N GLU A 116 17.51 21.88 -11.08
CA GLU A 116 18.40 20.90 -11.71
C GLU A 116 19.44 20.33 -10.74
N LYS A 117 20.03 21.21 -9.92
CA LYS A 117 21.01 20.82 -8.91
C LYS A 117 20.41 19.87 -7.87
N GLU A 118 19.22 20.19 -7.37
CA GLU A 118 18.51 19.38 -6.38
C GLU A 118 18.09 18.03 -6.99
N MET A 119 17.55 18.04 -8.22
CA MET A 119 17.18 16.81 -8.91
C MET A 119 18.37 15.89 -9.16
N SER A 120 19.52 16.45 -9.52
CA SER A 120 20.78 15.68 -9.67
C SER A 120 21.29 15.12 -8.34
N SER A 121 21.01 15.80 -7.22
CA SER A 121 21.31 15.28 -5.88
C SER A 121 20.40 14.12 -5.54
N GLU A 122 19.10 14.26 -5.81
CA GLU A 122 18.12 13.21 -5.51
C GLU A 122 18.32 11.94 -6.35
N GLN A 123 18.76 12.05 -7.60
CA GLN A 123 19.20 10.88 -8.36
C GLN A 123 20.23 10.03 -7.59
N ARG A 124 21.21 10.70 -6.95
CA ARG A 124 22.23 9.98 -6.16
C ARG A 124 21.64 9.34 -4.91
N VAL A 125 20.77 10.07 -4.20
CA VAL A 125 20.08 9.55 -3.01
C VAL A 125 19.29 8.30 -3.35
N ILE A 126 18.42 8.33 -4.37
CA ILE A 126 17.61 7.20 -4.79
C ILE A 126 18.50 6.03 -5.27
N ILE A 127 19.63 6.30 -5.95
CA ILE A 127 20.55 5.23 -6.32
C ILE A 127 21.20 4.58 -5.10
N GLU A 128 21.46 5.33 -4.01
CA GLU A 128 21.94 4.74 -2.76
C GLU A 128 20.84 3.94 -2.07
N GLU A 129 19.59 4.39 -2.10
CA GLU A 129 18.43 3.61 -1.60
C GLU A 129 18.24 2.28 -2.36
N LEU A 130 18.39 2.29 -3.69
CA LEU A 130 18.38 1.07 -4.48
C LEU A 130 19.48 0.08 -4.08
N LYS A 131 20.66 0.58 -3.71
CA LYS A 131 21.74 -0.28 -3.17
C LYS A 131 21.38 -0.83 -1.78
N MET A 132 20.76 -0.02 -0.92
CA MET A 132 20.28 -0.51 0.39
C MET A 132 19.26 -1.65 0.23
N THR A 133 18.37 -1.55 -0.76
CA THR A 133 17.44 -2.64 -1.12
C THR A 133 18.21 -3.90 -1.59
N ASP A 134 19.25 -3.73 -2.42
CA ASP A 134 20.11 -4.84 -2.87
C ASP A 134 20.89 -5.49 -1.71
N ASP A 135 21.23 -4.73 -0.67
CA ASP A 135 21.95 -5.18 0.54
C ASP A 135 21.00 -5.83 1.56
N SER A 136 19.68 -5.61 1.47
CA SER A 136 18.67 -6.26 2.30
C SER A 136 18.20 -7.57 1.65
N PRO A 137 18.46 -8.75 2.24
CA PRO A 137 18.08 -10.02 1.62
C PRO A 137 16.56 -10.19 1.41
N GLU A 138 15.74 -9.65 2.31
CA GLU A 138 14.28 -9.71 2.20
C GLU A 138 13.77 -8.83 1.06
N ASP A 139 14.25 -7.59 0.99
CA ASP A 139 13.84 -6.65 -0.04
C ASP A 139 14.31 -7.10 -1.43
N LEU A 140 15.58 -7.53 -1.53
CA LEU A 140 16.14 -8.08 -2.76
C LEU A 140 15.35 -9.31 -3.24
N LEU A 141 14.98 -10.22 -2.30
CA LEU A 141 14.17 -11.38 -2.65
C LEU A 141 12.77 -10.95 -3.12
N GLY A 142 12.15 -9.95 -2.47
CA GLY A 142 10.88 -9.36 -2.85
C GLY A 142 10.90 -8.80 -4.29
N GLU A 143 11.93 -8.04 -4.63
CA GLU A 143 12.13 -7.49 -5.99
C GLU A 143 12.31 -8.59 -7.05
N ILE A 144 13.16 -9.59 -6.77
CA ILE A 144 13.39 -10.73 -7.67
C ILE A 144 12.10 -11.53 -7.86
N PHE A 145 11.37 -11.77 -6.77
CA PHE A 145 10.11 -12.48 -6.78
C PHE A 145 9.04 -11.71 -7.58
N SER A 146 8.82 -10.45 -7.28
CA SER A 146 7.79 -9.63 -7.93
C SER A 146 7.98 -9.56 -9.45
N ARG A 147 9.24 -9.40 -9.90
CA ARG A 147 9.59 -9.40 -11.32
C ARG A 147 9.26 -10.72 -12.01
N ALA A 148 9.46 -11.84 -11.33
CA ALA A 148 9.18 -13.15 -11.90
C ALA A 148 7.72 -13.57 -11.77
N PHE A 149 7.03 -13.08 -10.74
CA PHE A 149 5.62 -13.36 -10.50
C PHE A 149 4.70 -12.54 -11.42
N PHE A 150 5.09 -11.28 -11.72
CA PHE A 150 4.39 -10.42 -12.70
C PHE A 150 5.25 -10.13 -13.93
N PRO A 151 5.57 -11.13 -14.76
CA PRO A 151 6.43 -10.93 -15.93
C PRO A 151 5.77 -9.96 -16.92
N HIS A 152 6.56 -9.00 -17.42
CA HIS A 152 6.10 -8.00 -18.40
C HIS A 152 4.90 -7.14 -17.93
N HIS A 153 4.77 -6.93 -16.63
CA HIS A 153 3.75 -6.09 -16.04
C HIS A 153 4.37 -5.08 -15.05
N PRO A 154 3.86 -3.83 -14.96
CA PRO A 154 4.40 -2.83 -14.04
C PRO A 154 4.42 -3.24 -12.56
N LEU A 155 3.50 -4.11 -12.09
CA LEU A 155 3.54 -4.68 -10.73
C LEU A 155 4.79 -5.53 -10.45
N GLY A 156 5.50 -5.96 -11.46
CA GLY A 156 6.77 -6.69 -11.33
C GLY A 156 8.01 -5.78 -11.41
N LEU A 157 7.84 -4.47 -11.56
CA LEU A 157 8.93 -3.51 -11.59
C LEU A 157 9.14 -2.87 -10.21
N SER A 158 10.37 -2.51 -9.90
CA SER A 158 10.68 -1.76 -8.68
C SER A 158 9.96 -0.40 -8.69
N ILE A 159 9.42 -0.01 -7.53
CA ILE A 159 8.77 1.30 -7.35
C ILE A 159 9.77 2.43 -7.51
N ALA A 160 10.98 2.26 -7.00
CA ALA A 160 12.06 3.25 -7.10
C ALA A 160 12.76 3.24 -8.48
N GLY A 161 12.36 2.34 -9.37
CA GLY A 161 12.96 2.20 -10.69
C GLY A 161 14.27 1.42 -10.69
N THR A 162 15.19 1.82 -11.55
CA THR A 162 16.54 1.25 -11.69
C THR A 162 17.59 2.36 -11.71
N PRO A 163 18.87 2.07 -11.38
CA PRO A 163 19.93 3.07 -11.53
C PRO A 163 20.01 3.66 -12.95
N LYS A 164 19.61 2.87 -13.96
CA LYS A 164 19.59 3.31 -15.36
C LYS A 164 18.45 4.30 -15.62
N SER A 165 17.22 4.00 -15.18
CA SER A 165 16.08 4.91 -15.38
C SER A 165 16.22 6.18 -14.55
N VAL A 166 16.60 6.06 -13.26
CA VAL A 166 16.76 7.20 -12.34
C VAL A 166 17.75 8.24 -12.88
N ARG A 167 18.87 7.80 -13.48
CA ARG A 167 19.86 8.73 -14.09
C ARG A 167 19.31 9.53 -15.26
N THR A 168 18.19 9.15 -15.85
CA THR A 168 17.53 9.91 -16.94
C THR A 168 16.54 10.96 -16.43
N PHE A 169 16.21 10.96 -15.14
CA PHE A 169 15.21 11.85 -14.56
C PHE A 169 15.81 13.20 -14.21
N GLY A 170 15.56 14.19 -15.04
CA GLY A 170 15.90 15.58 -14.75
C GLY A 170 14.65 16.43 -14.50
N ARG A 171 14.86 17.73 -14.37
CA ARG A 171 13.82 18.72 -14.13
C ARG A 171 12.63 18.62 -15.08
N ASP A 172 12.90 18.46 -16.37
CA ASP A 172 11.85 18.45 -17.40
C ASP A 172 10.99 17.21 -17.32
N ALA A 173 11.59 16.03 -17.08
CA ALA A 173 10.87 14.79 -16.88
C ALA A 173 9.97 14.89 -15.63
N ALA A 174 10.53 15.36 -14.51
CA ALA A 174 9.80 15.57 -13.26
C ALA A 174 8.61 16.53 -13.46
N ARG A 175 8.82 17.69 -14.05
CA ARG A 175 7.76 18.68 -14.31
C ARG A 175 6.67 18.16 -15.25
N LYS A 176 7.07 17.43 -16.28
CA LYS A 176 6.11 16.87 -17.24
C LYS A 176 5.22 15.81 -16.57
N TYR A 177 5.81 14.91 -15.79
CA TYR A 177 5.06 13.86 -15.12
C TYR A 177 4.25 14.40 -13.94
N HIS A 178 4.82 15.31 -13.15
CA HIS A 178 4.11 16.00 -12.06
C HIS A 178 2.82 16.67 -12.55
N ARG A 179 2.83 17.37 -13.69
CA ARG A 179 1.60 17.96 -14.27
C ARG A 179 0.52 16.94 -14.65
N LYS A 180 0.91 15.69 -14.96
CA LYS A 180 -0.02 14.59 -15.18
C LYS A 180 -0.58 14.07 -13.85
N MET A 181 0.28 13.98 -12.85
CA MET A 181 -0.05 13.48 -11.51
C MET A 181 -0.91 14.48 -10.74
N PHE A 182 -0.49 15.75 -10.70
CA PHE A 182 -1.14 16.83 -9.96
C PHE A 182 -2.33 17.40 -10.75
N ARG A 183 -3.40 16.60 -10.80
CA ARG A 183 -4.70 16.99 -11.36
C ARG A 183 -5.77 16.74 -10.32
N PRO A 184 -6.78 17.64 -10.20
CA PRO A 184 -7.82 17.51 -9.17
C PRO A 184 -8.47 16.13 -9.13
N GLU A 185 -8.77 15.56 -10.29
CA GLU A 185 -9.41 14.26 -10.41
C GLU A 185 -8.55 13.07 -9.91
N ASN A 186 -7.25 13.29 -9.72
CA ASN A 186 -6.34 12.29 -9.16
C ASN A 186 -6.18 12.43 -7.64
N ILE A 187 -6.65 13.52 -7.05
CA ILE A 187 -6.35 13.87 -5.65
C ILE A 187 -7.53 13.55 -4.75
N VAL A 188 -7.23 12.93 -3.63
CA VAL A 188 -8.12 12.77 -2.48
C VAL A 188 -7.47 13.48 -1.30
N VAL A 189 -8.11 14.52 -0.79
CA VAL A 189 -7.72 15.18 0.46
C VAL A 189 -8.50 14.55 1.58
N VAL A 190 -7.80 14.12 2.62
CA VAL A 190 -8.43 13.53 3.81
C VAL A 190 -7.98 14.29 5.06
N ALA A 191 -8.88 14.42 6.03
CA ALA A 191 -8.52 14.89 7.35
C ALA A 191 -9.33 14.14 8.42
N ALA A 192 -8.62 13.59 9.42
CA ALA A 192 -9.27 12.93 10.55
C ALA A 192 -8.74 13.49 11.87
N GLY A 193 -9.63 13.75 12.83
CA GLY A 193 -9.27 14.36 14.11
C GLY A 193 -10.20 15.50 14.51
N ASN A 194 -9.69 16.46 15.28
CA ASN A 194 -10.45 17.65 15.65
C ASN A 194 -10.51 18.67 14.50
N VAL A 195 -11.31 18.38 13.50
CA VAL A 195 -11.39 19.16 12.25
C VAL A 195 -12.85 19.36 11.84
N LYS A 196 -13.13 20.47 11.15
CA LYS A 196 -14.41 20.74 10.49
C LYS A 196 -14.28 20.51 8.99
N HIS A 197 -15.31 19.91 8.39
CA HIS A 197 -15.31 19.62 6.95
C HIS A 197 -15.21 20.88 6.08
N GLU A 198 -15.94 21.92 6.48
CA GLU A 198 -15.98 23.20 5.80
C GLU A 198 -14.60 23.87 5.74
N GLU A 199 -13.82 23.75 6.80
CA GLU A 199 -12.46 24.28 6.88
C GLU A 199 -11.54 23.63 5.84
N ILE A 200 -11.56 22.29 5.73
CA ILE A 200 -10.77 21.58 4.71
C ILE A 200 -11.24 21.92 3.29
N LEU A 201 -12.53 22.12 3.08
CA LEU A 201 -13.05 22.56 1.77
C LEU A 201 -12.55 23.96 1.39
N GLU A 202 -12.57 24.91 2.31
CA GLU A 202 -12.08 26.27 2.08
C GLU A 202 -10.57 26.27 1.77
N LEU A 203 -9.77 25.55 2.57
CA LEU A 203 -8.35 25.38 2.34
C LEU A 203 -8.05 24.71 1.00
N SER A 204 -8.79 23.67 0.65
CA SER A 204 -8.63 22.97 -0.64
C SER A 204 -8.92 23.86 -1.85
N ASN A 205 -9.95 24.68 -1.76
CA ASN A 205 -10.32 25.62 -2.84
C ASN A 205 -9.32 26.78 -2.96
N SER A 206 -8.85 27.33 -1.84
CA SER A 206 -7.99 28.52 -1.83
C SER A 206 -6.53 28.20 -2.16
N MET A 207 -5.99 27.09 -1.64
CA MET A 207 -4.55 26.81 -1.67
C MET A 207 -4.12 25.84 -2.78
N LEU A 208 -4.98 24.88 -3.16
CA LEU A 208 -4.58 23.89 -4.18
C LEU A 208 -4.78 24.38 -5.61
N PHE A 209 -5.83 25.14 -5.88
CA PHE A 209 -6.25 25.47 -7.25
C PHE A 209 -6.50 26.95 -7.52
N SER A 210 -6.14 27.85 -6.62
CA SER A 210 -6.37 29.31 -6.73
C SER A 210 -5.70 29.97 -7.94
N THR A 211 -4.81 29.29 -8.66
CA THR A 211 -4.09 29.82 -9.82
C THR A 211 -4.69 29.42 -11.18
N GLN A 212 -5.78 28.65 -11.21
CA GLN A 212 -6.41 28.20 -12.46
C GLN A 212 -7.88 28.64 -12.56
N SER A 213 -8.09 29.84 -13.11
CA SER A 213 -9.36 30.48 -13.52
C SER A 213 -10.19 31.16 -12.42
N PRO A 214 -10.74 32.38 -12.69
CA PRO A 214 -11.60 33.05 -11.75
C PRO A 214 -12.91 32.29 -11.54
N PRO A 215 -13.51 32.33 -10.35
CA PRO A 215 -14.74 31.62 -10.05
C PRO A 215 -15.87 32.16 -10.93
N ARG A 216 -16.44 31.32 -11.76
CA ARG A 216 -17.78 31.55 -12.28
C ARG A 216 -18.74 31.48 -11.11
N SER A 217 -19.39 32.58 -10.85
CA SER A 217 -20.42 32.87 -9.86
C SER A 217 -21.05 31.65 -9.18
N GLN A 218 -21.06 31.74 -7.84
CA GLN A 218 -21.88 30.93 -6.93
C GLN A 218 -23.26 30.66 -7.53
N SER A 219 -23.56 29.39 -7.74
CA SER A 219 -24.95 28.95 -7.86
C SER A 219 -25.11 27.55 -7.31
N LYS A 220 -25.81 27.49 -6.17
CA LYS A 220 -26.62 26.38 -5.67
C LYS A 220 -25.93 25.02 -5.43
N ALA A 221 -25.91 24.64 -4.16
CA ALA A 221 -25.82 23.25 -3.74
C ALA A 221 -26.73 22.37 -4.61
N ALA A 222 -26.15 21.61 -5.51
CA ALA A 222 -26.90 20.64 -6.29
C ALA A 222 -27.03 19.37 -5.45
N THR A 223 -28.24 19.13 -4.99
CA THR A 223 -28.74 17.83 -4.49
C THR A 223 -28.30 16.73 -5.46
N ALA A 224 -27.77 15.66 -4.90
CA ALA A 224 -27.31 14.47 -5.59
C ALA A 224 -28.32 13.94 -6.59
N SER A 225 -28.02 14.04 -7.87
CA SER A 225 -28.42 13.17 -8.97
C SER A 225 -28.08 13.83 -10.31
N SER A 226 -26.86 13.66 -10.78
CA SER A 226 -26.59 13.70 -12.22
C SER A 226 -25.27 12.95 -12.50
N ALA A 227 -25.32 12.13 -13.51
CA ALA A 227 -24.29 11.22 -13.98
C ALA A 227 -22.85 11.77 -13.83
N VAL A 228 -22.18 11.33 -12.79
CA VAL A 228 -20.72 11.43 -12.69
C VAL A 228 -20.18 10.82 -13.99
N LYS A 229 -19.56 11.62 -14.85
CA LYS A 229 -18.84 11.12 -16.03
C LYS A 229 -17.93 10.01 -15.53
N ARG A 230 -18.28 8.75 -15.84
CA ARG A 230 -17.48 7.59 -15.50
C ARG A 230 -16.04 7.89 -15.91
N ARG A 231 -15.20 7.96 -14.89
CA ARG A 231 -13.78 8.16 -14.99
C ARG A 231 -13.22 7.25 -16.08
N ARG A 232 -12.47 7.81 -17.03
CA ARG A 232 -11.62 7.01 -17.92
C ARG A 232 -10.54 6.37 -17.05
N GLN A 233 -10.78 5.14 -16.58
CA GLN A 233 -9.71 4.33 -15.99
C GLN A 233 -8.59 4.28 -17.03
N ILE A 234 -7.38 4.58 -16.60
CA ILE A 234 -6.19 4.27 -17.40
C ILE A 234 -6.26 2.75 -17.58
N LYS A 235 -6.50 2.27 -18.80
CA LYS A 235 -6.51 0.84 -19.11
C LYS A 235 -5.09 0.35 -18.92
N THR A 236 -4.77 -0.14 -17.73
CA THR A 236 -3.58 -0.94 -17.51
C THR A 236 -3.83 -2.35 -18.07
N LYS A 237 -2.79 -2.98 -18.57
CA LYS A 237 -2.82 -4.39 -18.98
C LYS A 237 -3.27 -5.20 -17.76
N GLU A 238 -4.12 -6.20 -17.94
CA GLU A 238 -4.52 -7.10 -16.87
C GLU A 238 -3.31 -7.92 -16.40
N PRO A 239 -3.03 -7.98 -15.09
CA PRO A 239 -1.90 -8.75 -14.59
C PRO A 239 -2.10 -10.25 -14.87
N GLN A 240 -1.05 -10.90 -15.32
CA GLN A 240 -1.03 -12.36 -15.53
C GLN A 240 0.05 -12.95 -14.61
N PRO A 241 -0.28 -13.29 -13.34
CA PRO A 241 0.68 -13.87 -12.43
C PRO A 241 1.24 -15.19 -12.95
N ALA A 242 2.56 -15.34 -12.88
CA ALA A 242 3.24 -16.60 -13.13
C ALA A 242 3.45 -17.38 -11.83
N ALA A 243 3.89 -18.63 -11.95
CA ALA A 243 4.25 -19.46 -10.79
C ALA A 243 5.72 -19.87 -10.86
N PRO A 244 6.68 -18.93 -10.72
CA PRO A 244 8.10 -19.22 -10.78
C PRO A 244 8.56 -20.11 -9.63
N ILE A 245 9.64 -20.88 -9.87
CA ILE A 245 10.42 -21.55 -8.84
C ILE A 245 11.85 -21.03 -8.94
N LEU A 246 12.27 -20.19 -8.01
CA LEU A 246 13.54 -19.48 -8.02
C LEU A 246 14.36 -19.89 -6.81
N VAL A 247 15.60 -20.33 -7.03
CA VAL A 247 16.57 -20.56 -5.96
C VAL A 247 17.82 -19.76 -6.30
N LYS A 248 18.07 -18.70 -5.52
CA LYS A 248 19.21 -17.82 -5.71
C LYS A 248 20.26 -18.08 -4.65
N GLN A 249 21.44 -18.47 -5.10
CA GLN A 249 22.57 -18.72 -4.22
C GLN A 249 23.24 -17.40 -3.80
N ASN A 250 23.35 -17.19 -2.50
CA ASN A 250 24.22 -16.19 -1.90
C ASN A 250 24.95 -16.82 -0.70
N ARG A 251 26.24 -17.11 -0.85
CA ARG A 251 27.06 -17.82 0.15
C ARG A 251 27.41 -16.97 1.36
N ASN A 252 27.22 -15.65 1.28
CA ASN A 252 27.55 -14.72 2.35
C ASN A 252 26.41 -14.56 3.35
N LEU A 253 25.22 -15.10 3.07
CA LEU A 253 24.08 -15.02 3.97
C LEU A 253 24.09 -16.20 4.93
N GLU A 254 23.95 -15.90 6.22
CA GLU A 254 23.80 -16.90 7.28
C GLU A 254 22.41 -17.54 7.27
N GLN A 255 21.40 -16.77 6.87
CA GLN A 255 20.02 -17.24 6.77
C GLN A 255 19.58 -17.45 5.31
N ALA A 256 18.60 -18.30 5.14
CA ALA A 256 17.83 -18.46 3.91
C ALA A 256 16.50 -17.72 4.05
N HIS A 257 16.23 -16.83 3.13
CA HIS A 257 14.96 -16.09 3.02
C HIS A 257 14.08 -16.76 1.99
N LEU A 258 12.79 -16.93 2.29
CA LEU A 258 11.84 -17.69 1.49
C LEU A 258 10.58 -16.87 1.22
N ILE A 259 10.04 -17.02 0.02
CA ILE A 259 8.69 -16.58 -0.35
C ILE A 259 7.96 -17.76 -1.00
N ILE A 260 6.81 -18.13 -0.47
CA ILE A 260 5.83 -19.03 -1.10
C ILE A 260 4.60 -18.19 -1.38
N ALA A 261 4.11 -18.17 -2.61
CA ALA A 261 3.01 -17.28 -2.96
C ALA A 261 2.06 -17.92 -3.99
N THR A 262 0.87 -17.35 -4.06
CA THR A 262 -0.12 -17.68 -5.08
C THR A 262 -0.91 -16.42 -5.46
N PRO A 263 -1.47 -16.32 -6.68
CA PRO A 263 -2.47 -15.31 -6.98
C PRO A 263 -3.58 -15.33 -5.94
N PHE A 264 -4.17 -14.17 -5.65
CA PHE A 264 -5.21 -14.06 -4.63
C PHE A 264 -6.30 -13.08 -5.05
N VAL A 265 -7.29 -12.84 -4.19
CA VAL A 265 -8.38 -11.91 -4.47
C VAL A 265 -7.88 -10.49 -4.65
N SER A 266 -8.53 -9.73 -5.52
CA SER A 266 -8.28 -8.29 -5.64
C SER A 266 -8.95 -7.52 -4.50
N GLY A 267 -8.50 -6.29 -4.26
CA GLY A 267 -9.11 -5.43 -3.26
C GLY A 267 -10.56 -5.05 -3.55
N ARG A 268 -11.00 -5.19 -4.79
CA ARG A 268 -12.41 -4.99 -5.19
C ARG A 268 -13.26 -6.25 -5.11
N ASP A 269 -12.68 -7.41 -4.87
CA ASP A 269 -13.42 -8.65 -4.68
C ASP A 269 -14.25 -8.56 -3.38
N LYS A 270 -15.49 -8.97 -3.45
CA LYS A 270 -16.39 -8.98 -2.28
C LYS A 270 -15.93 -9.96 -1.21
N ARG A 271 -15.12 -10.95 -1.60
CA ARG A 271 -14.59 -12.01 -0.73
C ARG A 271 -13.27 -11.64 -0.05
N ARG A 272 -12.88 -10.36 -0.07
CA ARG A 272 -11.63 -9.93 0.58
C ARG A 272 -11.60 -10.22 2.09
N TYR A 273 -12.74 -10.15 2.76
CA TYR A 273 -12.84 -10.46 4.20
C TYR A 273 -12.57 -11.94 4.49
N GLU A 274 -13.11 -12.82 3.67
CA GLU A 274 -12.86 -14.26 3.72
C GLU A 274 -11.37 -14.57 3.47
N ALA A 275 -10.77 -13.85 2.54
CA ALA A 275 -9.35 -13.95 2.21
C ALA A 275 -8.45 -13.44 3.33
N ASP A 276 -8.80 -12.33 3.97
CA ASP A 276 -8.07 -11.79 5.12
C ASP A 276 -8.15 -12.75 6.33
N ILE A 277 -9.32 -13.30 6.61
CA ILE A 277 -9.50 -14.32 7.66
C ILE A 277 -8.63 -15.56 7.39
N LEU A 278 -8.62 -16.07 6.14
CA LEU A 278 -7.76 -17.18 5.75
C LEU A 278 -6.28 -16.86 6.00
N THR A 279 -5.86 -15.66 5.58
CA THR A 279 -4.47 -15.20 5.76
C THR A 279 -4.09 -15.12 7.25
N GLN A 280 -5.00 -14.58 8.07
CA GLN A 280 -4.82 -14.49 9.52
C GLN A 280 -4.65 -15.86 10.18
N ILE A 281 -5.47 -16.84 9.82
CA ILE A 281 -5.40 -18.20 10.35
C ILE A 281 -4.10 -18.89 9.96
N ILE A 282 -3.65 -18.73 8.71
CA ILE A 282 -2.44 -19.41 8.24
C ILE A 282 -1.19 -18.82 8.88
N GLY A 283 -1.03 -17.48 8.92
CA GLY A 283 0.22 -16.89 9.36
C GLY A 283 0.15 -15.44 9.86
N GLY A 284 -1.04 -14.95 10.28
CA GLY A 284 -1.22 -13.55 10.68
C GLY A 284 -0.85 -13.22 12.13
N GLY A 285 -0.49 -14.19 12.97
CA GLY A 285 -0.18 -13.94 14.37
C GLY A 285 0.43 -15.13 15.09
N MET A 286 0.75 -14.98 16.39
CA MET A 286 1.40 -16.00 17.19
C MET A 286 0.58 -17.30 17.35
N SER A 287 -0.74 -17.24 17.27
CA SER A 287 -1.63 -18.41 17.31
C SER A 287 -1.89 -19.04 15.93
N SER A 288 -1.33 -18.47 14.87
CA SER A 288 -1.51 -18.96 13.50
C SER A 288 -0.80 -20.29 13.28
N ARG A 289 -1.28 -21.07 12.30
CA ARG A 289 -0.77 -22.42 12.03
C ARG A 289 0.74 -22.46 11.76
N LEU A 290 1.23 -21.56 10.91
CA LEU A 290 2.65 -21.55 10.54
C LEU A 290 3.53 -21.12 11.69
N TRP A 291 3.10 -20.11 12.47
CA TRP A 291 3.86 -19.70 13.65
C TRP A 291 3.99 -20.84 14.67
N GLN A 292 2.89 -21.51 14.98
CA GLN A 292 2.90 -22.63 15.93
C GLN A 292 3.78 -23.77 15.43
N LYS A 293 3.58 -24.24 14.20
CA LYS A 293 4.26 -25.44 13.69
C LYS A 293 5.73 -25.23 13.31
N ILE A 294 6.08 -24.03 12.85
CA ILE A 294 7.45 -23.75 12.39
C ILE A 294 8.29 -23.16 13.51
N ARG A 295 7.76 -22.18 14.25
CA ARG A 295 8.52 -21.48 15.28
C ARG A 295 8.40 -22.13 16.65
N GLU A 296 7.18 -22.29 17.18
CA GLU A 296 6.98 -22.72 18.56
C GLU A 296 7.29 -24.22 18.75
N GLU A 297 6.73 -25.08 17.91
CA GLU A 297 6.89 -26.54 18.07
C GLU A 297 8.27 -27.03 17.63
N ARG A 298 8.88 -26.42 16.62
CA ARG A 298 10.07 -26.97 15.96
C ARG A 298 11.28 -26.05 15.93
N GLY A 299 11.13 -24.76 16.24
CA GLY A 299 12.23 -23.80 16.26
C GLY A 299 12.95 -23.65 14.92
N LEU A 300 12.24 -23.84 13.79
CA LEU A 300 12.84 -23.84 12.45
C LEU A 300 13.10 -22.44 11.90
N ALA A 301 12.32 -21.46 12.31
CA ALA A 301 12.44 -20.08 11.86
C ALA A 301 12.14 -19.11 13.01
N TYR A 302 12.91 -18.03 13.11
CA TYR A 302 12.61 -16.95 14.04
C TYR A 302 11.43 -16.09 13.55
N SER A 303 11.38 -15.84 12.24
CA SER A 303 10.32 -15.09 11.57
C SER A 303 9.64 -15.97 10.53
N VAL A 304 8.33 -16.12 10.66
CA VAL A 304 7.45 -16.74 9.68
C VAL A 304 6.09 -16.10 9.76
N GLY A 305 5.49 -15.80 8.60
CA GLY A 305 4.18 -15.19 8.55
C GLY A 305 3.52 -15.32 7.18
N ALA A 306 2.22 -15.06 7.14
CA ALA A 306 1.47 -14.93 5.91
C ALA A 306 0.88 -13.52 5.80
N SER A 307 0.81 -13.01 4.59
CA SER A 307 0.20 -11.72 4.27
C SER A 307 -0.54 -11.78 2.94
N SER A 308 -1.49 -10.88 2.75
CA SER A 308 -2.17 -10.64 1.48
C SER A 308 -1.87 -9.22 0.99
N ILE A 309 -1.51 -9.10 -0.28
CA ILE A 309 -1.37 -7.82 -0.97
C ILE A 309 -2.49 -7.76 -2.00
N MET A 310 -3.38 -6.78 -1.87
CA MET A 310 -4.54 -6.64 -2.74
C MET A 310 -4.44 -5.37 -3.58
N PHE A 311 -4.23 -5.55 -4.89
CA PHE A 311 -4.31 -4.48 -5.88
C PHE A 311 -5.76 -4.28 -6.36
N ASN A 312 -5.99 -3.25 -7.15
CA ASN A 312 -7.32 -2.94 -7.69
C ASN A 312 -7.97 -4.10 -8.48
N ASP A 313 -7.18 -4.90 -9.19
CA ASP A 313 -7.63 -5.93 -10.14
C ASP A 313 -7.04 -7.32 -9.92
N CYS A 314 -6.10 -7.48 -9.01
CA CYS A 314 -5.51 -8.76 -8.63
C CYS A 314 -5.07 -8.74 -7.17
N GLY A 315 -4.59 -9.86 -6.67
CA GLY A 315 -3.94 -9.96 -5.37
C GLY A 315 -2.89 -11.05 -5.33
N ILE A 316 -2.15 -11.06 -4.24
CA ILE A 316 -1.13 -12.07 -3.93
C ILE A 316 -1.34 -12.50 -2.48
N PHE A 317 -1.39 -13.79 -2.24
CA PHE A 317 -1.15 -14.37 -0.92
C PHE A 317 0.32 -14.78 -0.84
N THR A 318 0.99 -14.41 0.23
CA THR A 318 2.40 -14.73 0.46
C THR A 318 2.61 -15.36 1.84
N VAL A 319 3.50 -16.34 1.90
CA VAL A 319 4.16 -16.79 3.12
C VAL A 319 5.62 -16.43 3.02
N SER A 320 6.15 -15.69 3.98
CA SER A 320 7.56 -15.36 4.10
C SER A 320 8.18 -16.00 5.34
N ALA A 321 9.43 -16.40 5.25
CA ALA A 321 10.17 -16.92 6.37
C ALA A 321 11.68 -16.68 6.23
N ALA A 322 12.37 -16.52 7.39
CA ALA A 322 13.82 -16.51 7.49
C ALA A 322 14.25 -17.71 8.37
N THR A 323 15.08 -18.58 7.82
CA THR A 323 15.47 -19.86 8.47
C THR A 323 16.94 -20.19 8.22
N SER A 324 17.48 -21.18 8.91
CA SER A 324 18.80 -21.70 8.55
C SER A 324 18.75 -22.42 7.18
N PRO A 325 19.83 -22.38 6.39
CA PRO A 325 19.86 -23.03 5.08
C PRO A 325 19.50 -24.51 5.10
N GLN A 326 19.87 -25.21 6.17
CA GLN A 326 19.62 -26.64 6.35
C GLN A 326 18.14 -26.96 6.57
N GLN A 327 17.39 -26.05 7.16
CA GLN A 327 15.97 -26.21 7.51
C GLN A 327 15.01 -25.67 6.44
N THR A 328 15.56 -25.10 5.36
CA THR A 328 14.79 -24.51 4.26
C THR A 328 13.69 -25.43 3.74
N LEU A 329 14.02 -26.70 3.50
CA LEU A 329 13.07 -27.66 2.92
C LEU A 329 12.00 -28.09 3.93
N ASP A 330 12.31 -28.12 5.23
CA ASP A 330 11.33 -28.43 6.27
C ASP A 330 10.29 -27.32 6.39
N VAL A 331 10.73 -26.06 6.34
CA VAL A 331 9.81 -24.88 6.34
C VAL A 331 8.90 -24.91 5.12
N VAL A 332 9.43 -25.23 3.93
CA VAL A 332 8.64 -25.38 2.69
C VAL A 332 7.61 -26.51 2.85
N ASP A 333 8.04 -27.67 3.30
CA ASP A 333 7.17 -28.87 3.39
C ASP A 333 6.04 -28.65 4.41
N ILE A 334 6.30 -27.99 5.56
CA ILE A 334 5.29 -27.65 6.55
C ILE A 334 4.29 -26.63 5.96
N THR A 335 4.80 -25.58 5.31
CA THR A 335 3.94 -24.57 4.72
C THR A 335 2.98 -25.17 3.69
N ILE A 336 3.50 -26.00 2.79
CA ILE A 336 2.68 -26.68 1.77
C ILE A 336 1.69 -27.66 2.42
N ALA A 337 2.10 -28.39 3.45
CA ALA A 337 1.21 -29.29 4.19
C ALA A 337 0.04 -28.55 4.85
N GLU A 338 0.29 -27.37 5.45
CA GLU A 338 -0.78 -26.57 6.06
C GLU A 338 -1.73 -26.00 5.01
N MET A 339 -1.20 -25.47 3.89
CA MET A 339 -2.04 -25.02 2.78
C MET A 339 -2.92 -26.15 2.25
N ARG A 340 -2.37 -27.36 2.09
CA ARG A 340 -3.11 -28.57 1.67
C ARG A 340 -4.17 -28.94 2.68
N THR A 341 -3.85 -28.95 3.99
CA THR A 341 -4.80 -29.26 5.07
C THR A 341 -6.01 -28.33 5.01
N VAL A 342 -5.81 -27.03 4.75
CA VAL A 342 -6.93 -26.09 4.63
C VAL A 342 -7.79 -26.38 3.39
N VAL A 343 -7.19 -26.74 2.27
CA VAL A 343 -7.92 -27.12 1.05
C VAL A 343 -8.77 -28.36 1.27
N GLU A 344 -8.21 -29.39 1.90
CA GLU A 344 -8.86 -30.70 2.10
C GLU A 344 -9.89 -30.68 3.22
N HIS A 345 -9.56 -30.08 4.35
CA HIS A 345 -10.33 -30.16 5.59
C HIS A 345 -10.93 -28.83 6.06
N GLY A 346 -10.46 -27.68 5.51
CA GLY A 346 -10.85 -26.35 5.95
C GLY A 346 -10.12 -25.93 7.23
N VAL A 347 -10.73 -24.99 7.95
CA VAL A 347 -10.30 -24.47 9.24
C VAL A 347 -11.26 -24.91 10.33
N THR A 348 -10.82 -24.90 11.60
CA THR A 348 -11.71 -25.22 12.73
C THR A 348 -12.60 -24.04 13.09
N ALA A 349 -13.67 -24.30 13.84
CA ALA A 349 -14.57 -23.26 14.34
C ALA A 349 -13.82 -22.29 15.27
N ASP A 350 -12.95 -22.80 16.13
CA ASP A 350 -12.16 -22.01 17.08
C ASP A 350 -11.17 -21.09 16.35
N GLU A 351 -10.52 -21.57 15.28
CA GLU A 351 -9.62 -20.74 14.45
C GLU A 351 -10.38 -19.60 13.76
N LEU A 352 -11.57 -19.91 13.23
CA LEU A 352 -12.43 -18.92 12.59
C LEU A 352 -12.88 -17.84 13.57
N GLU A 353 -13.39 -18.22 14.72
CA GLU A 353 -13.87 -17.27 15.74
C GLU A 353 -12.72 -16.42 16.30
N LEU A 354 -11.56 -17.01 16.55
CA LEU A 354 -10.38 -16.27 16.99
C LEU A 354 -9.93 -15.24 15.94
N ALA A 355 -9.87 -15.62 14.67
CA ALA A 355 -9.48 -14.71 13.57
C ALA A 355 -10.49 -13.55 13.39
N LYS A 356 -11.78 -13.83 13.51
CA LYS A 356 -12.84 -12.79 13.51
C LYS A 356 -12.66 -11.82 14.67
N GLU A 357 -12.43 -12.35 15.88
CA GLU A 357 -12.25 -11.52 17.07
C GLU A 357 -10.99 -10.65 16.96
N GLN A 358 -9.86 -11.20 16.50
CA GLN A 358 -8.65 -10.43 16.24
C GLN A 358 -8.88 -9.30 15.23
N THR A 359 -9.58 -9.60 14.11
CA THR A 359 -9.94 -8.60 13.11
C THR A 359 -10.86 -7.53 13.70
N ARG A 360 -11.88 -7.93 14.46
CA ARG A 360 -12.80 -7.00 15.14
C ARG A 360 -12.06 -6.06 16.08
N VAL A 361 -11.18 -6.59 16.92
CA VAL A 361 -10.38 -5.81 17.87
C VAL A 361 -9.46 -4.85 17.13
N SER A 362 -8.76 -5.31 16.10
CA SER A 362 -7.87 -4.47 15.28
C SER A 362 -8.63 -3.29 14.65
N VAL A 363 -9.79 -3.56 14.06
CA VAL A 363 -10.65 -2.51 13.47
C VAL A 363 -11.12 -1.51 14.53
N LEU A 364 -11.56 -1.97 15.70
CA LEU A 364 -12.02 -1.08 16.77
C LEU A 364 -10.88 -0.22 17.34
N MET A 365 -9.70 -0.79 17.53
CA MET A 365 -8.53 -0.04 18.03
C MET A 365 -8.05 1.01 17.01
N SER A 366 -8.12 0.71 15.70
CA SER A 366 -7.75 1.67 14.66
C SER A 366 -8.60 2.94 14.66
N LEU A 367 -9.83 2.89 15.23
CA LEU A 367 -10.70 4.06 15.35
C LEU A 367 -10.24 5.10 16.39
N GLU A 368 -9.32 4.75 17.26
CA GLU A 368 -8.80 5.66 18.28
C GLU A 368 -7.68 6.56 17.74
N ASP A 369 -7.08 6.18 16.61
CA ASP A 369 -5.99 6.91 15.99
C ASP A 369 -6.42 7.68 14.73
N SER A 370 -6.14 8.97 14.70
CA SER A 370 -6.49 9.83 13.56
C SER A 370 -5.74 9.48 12.28
N ALA A 371 -4.51 8.94 12.37
CA ALA A 371 -3.77 8.52 11.19
C ALA A 371 -4.41 7.27 10.55
N SER A 372 -4.78 6.28 11.36
CA SER A 372 -5.50 5.08 10.90
C SER A 372 -6.85 5.43 10.25
N ARG A 373 -7.58 6.39 10.82
CA ARG A 373 -8.85 6.87 10.23
C ARG A 373 -8.64 7.59 8.91
N ALA A 374 -7.64 8.48 8.82
CA ALA A 374 -7.30 9.17 7.57
C ALA A 374 -6.91 8.17 6.47
N ALA A 375 -6.07 7.18 6.80
CA ALA A 375 -5.69 6.12 5.87
C ALA A 375 -6.91 5.28 5.41
N SER A 376 -7.81 4.93 6.32
CA SER A 376 -9.05 4.18 5.99
C SER A 376 -9.96 4.95 5.05
N LEU A 377 -10.15 6.27 5.28
CA LEU A 377 -10.91 7.14 4.37
C LEU A 377 -10.30 7.14 2.95
N ALA A 378 -8.98 7.34 2.87
CA ALA A 378 -8.27 7.36 1.60
C ALA A 378 -8.38 6.01 0.88
N GLN A 379 -8.08 4.91 1.56
CA GLN A 379 -8.12 3.56 0.99
C GLN A 379 -9.52 3.20 0.48
N SER A 380 -10.57 3.47 1.27
CA SER A 380 -11.95 3.21 0.88
C SER A 380 -12.33 3.98 -0.39
N GLU A 381 -11.96 5.26 -0.48
CA GLU A 381 -12.19 6.08 -1.65
C GLU A 381 -11.35 5.63 -2.86
N MET A 382 -10.08 5.32 -2.65
CA MET A 382 -9.15 4.91 -3.72
C MET A 382 -9.60 3.59 -4.36
N LEU A 383 -10.00 2.64 -3.53
CA LEU A 383 -10.32 1.28 -3.97
C LEU A 383 -11.78 1.14 -4.43
N HIS A 384 -12.71 1.72 -3.67
CA HIS A 384 -14.14 1.51 -3.86
C HIS A 384 -14.90 2.72 -4.42
N GLY A 385 -14.32 3.93 -4.35
CA GLY A 385 -15.00 5.19 -4.72
C GLY A 385 -16.17 5.54 -3.79
N ARG A 386 -16.20 4.96 -2.60
CA ARG A 386 -17.16 5.23 -1.52
C ARG A 386 -16.55 4.90 -0.17
N GLN A 387 -17.14 5.41 0.87
CA GLN A 387 -16.75 5.02 2.23
C GLN A 387 -17.40 3.70 2.63
N ILE A 388 -16.63 2.88 3.35
CA ILE A 388 -17.09 1.64 3.99
C ILE A 388 -17.19 1.93 5.48
N THR A 389 -18.40 1.82 6.04
CA THR A 389 -18.62 2.12 7.46
C THR A 389 -18.06 1.02 8.36
N LEU A 390 -17.84 1.36 9.62
CA LEU A 390 -17.48 0.39 10.66
C LEU A 390 -18.49 -0.75 10.74
N GLU A 391 -19.80 -0.41 10.76
CA GLU A 391 -20.85 -1.41 10.83
C GLU A 391 -20.83 -2.36 9.63
N GLU A 392 -20.59 -1.81 8.41
CA GLU A 392 -20.45 -2.63 7.20
C GLU A 392 -19.24 -3.55 7.29
N SER A 393 -18.11 -3.06 7.76
CA SER A 393 -16.87 -3.84 7.92
C SER A 393 -17.06 -4.98 8.91
N LEU A 394 -17.58 -4.67 10.10
CA LEU A 394 -17.85 -5.69 11.14
C LEU A 394 -18.90 -6.71 10.71
N ALA A 395 -19.96 -6.29 10.01
CA ALA A 395 -20.95 -7.19 9.48
C ALA A 395 -20.35 -8.15 8.43
N ASN A 396 -19.45 -7.65 7.58
CA ASN A 396 -18.75 -8.47 6.59
C ASN A 396 -17.80 -9.48 7.24
N VAL A 397 -17.07 -9.12 8.28
CA VAL A 397 -16.22 -10.04 9.04
C VAL A 397 -17.08 -11.13 9.72
N ASN A 398 -18.15 -10.72 10.39
CA ASN A 398 -19.02 -11.65 11.14
C ASN A 398 -19.71 -12.69 10.25
N ARG A 399 -20.10 -12.33 9.02
CA ARG A 399 -20.78 -13.25 8.10
C ARG A 399 -19.90 -14.37 7.53
N VAL A 400 -18.56 -14.25 7.61
CA VAL A 400 -17.63 -15.25 7.07
C VAL A 400 -17.90 -16.62 7.71
N THR A 401 -18.02 -17.66 6.90
CA THR A 401 -18.26 -19.04 7.33
C THR A 401 -17.04 -19.93 7.11
N LEU A 402 -17.04 -21.12 7.71
CA LEU A 402 -16.02 -22.14 7.48
C LEU A 402 -15.92 -22.53 6.00
N ASP A 403 -17.07 -22.65 5.33
CA ASP A 403 -17.13 -22.98 3.91
C ASP A 403 -16.57 -21.85 3.04
N ASP A 404 -16.81 -20.59 3.38
CA ASP A 404 -16.26 -19.44 2.65
C ASP A 404 -14.73 -19.46 2.68
N VAL A 405 -14.14 -19.63 3.87
CA VAL A 405 -12.68 -19.72 4.04
C VAL A 405 -12.11 -20.90 3.24
N ARG A 406 -12.76 -22.07 3.32
CA ARG A 406 -12.35 -23.25 2.55
C ARG A 406 -12.46 -23.05 1.05
N ASN A 407 -13.50 -22.36 0.58
CA ASN A 407 -13.70 -22.09 -0.84
C ASN A 407 -12.61 -21.15 -1.40
N ILE A 408 -12.20 -20.11 -0.66
CA ILE A 408 -11.06 -19.27 -1.00
C ILE A 408 -9.79 -20.13 -1.11
N ALA A 409 -9.50 -20.98 -0.13
CA ALA A 409 -8.33 -21.85 -0.18
C ALA A 409 -8.36 -22.76 -1.41
N ARG A 410 -9.47 -23.41 -1.72
CA ARG A 410 -9.62 -24.29 -2.88
C ARG A 410 -9.48 -23.60 -4.23
N GLU A 411 -9.88 -22.33 -4.32
CA GLU A 411 -9.77 -21.56 -5.56
C GLU A 411 -8.33 -21.14 -5.84
N PHE A 412 -7.62 -20.72 -4.80
CA PHE A 412 -6.30 -20.07 -4.97
C PHE A 412 -5.11 -20.98 -4.66
N PHE A 413 -5.22 -21.90 -3.70
CA PHE A 413 -4.15 -22.83 -3.37
C PHE A 413 -4.16 -24.01 -4.32
N LYS A 414 -3.54 -23.83 -5.47
CA LYS A 414 -3.45 -24.86 -6.52
C LYS A 414 -1.98 -25.08 -6.89
N THR A 415 -1.58 -26.33 -6.99
CA THR A 415 -0.19 -26.73 -7.30
C THR A 415 0.43 -25.94 -8.44
N GLU A 416 -0.31 -25.77 -9.53
CA GLU A 416 0.18 -25.08 -10.72
C GLU A 416 0.33 -23.56 -10.54
N LYS A 417 -0.32 -22.98 -9.53
CA LYS A 417 -0.29 -21.55 -9.21
C LYS A 417 0.71 -21.18 -8.13
N ILE A 418 1.23 -22.15 -7.37
CA ILE A 418 2.19 -21.87 -6.29
C ILE A 418 3.51 -21.40 -6.88
N ALA A 419 3.92 -20.20 -6.53
CA ALA A 419 5.24 -19.64 -6.79
C ALA A 419 6.15 -19.85 -5.56
N PHE A 420 7.44 -19.99 -5.82
CA PHE A 420 8.46 -20.14 -4.80
C PHE A 420 9.68 -19.28 -5.15
N ALA A 421 10.22 -18.59 -4.19
CA ALA A 421 11.54 -17.97 -4.30
C ALA A 421 12.33 -18.17 -3.01
N ALA A 422 13.62 -18.35 -3.15
CA ALA A 422 14.55 -18.44 -2.02
C ALA A 422 15.88 -17.76 -2.35
N LEU A 423 16.46 -17.10 -1.36
CA LEU A 423 17.76 -16.44 -1.40
C LEU A 423 18.57 -16.84 -0.15
N GLY A 424 19.79 -17.30 -0.31
CA GLY A 424 20.64 -17.70 0.81
C GLY A 424 21.77 -18.64 0.38
N ASN A 425 22.45 -19.23 1.37
CA ASN A 425 23.43 -20.29 1.13
C ASN A 425 22.73 -21.64 0.92
N LEU A 426 22.11 -21.82 -0.22
CA LEU A 426 21.14 -22.86 -0.56
C LEU A 426 21.78 -24.07 -1.29
N ASN A 427 23.05 -24.43 -0.94
CA ASN A 427 23.72 -25.58 -1.54
C ASN A 427 22.91 -26.87 -1.34
N GLY A 428 22.56 -27.53 -2.43
CA GLY A 428 21.79 -28.77 -2.41
C GLY A 428 20.27 -28.60 -2.23
N VAL A 429 19.78 -27.39 -1.97
CA VAL A 429 18.33 -27.11 -1.89
C VAL A 429 17.73 -27.18 -3.29
N LYS A 430 16.84 -28.15 -3.51
CA LYS A 430 16.11 -28.32 -4.76
C LYS A 430 14.61 -28.33 -4.49
N VAL A 431 13.93 -27.32 -5.00
CA VAL A 431 12.47 -27.24 -4.97
C VAL A 431 11.93 -27.44 -6.37
N ASN A 432 10.96 -28.30 -6.51
CA ASN A 432 10.28 -28.58 -7.78
C ASN A 432 8.75 -28.55 -7.57
N ARG A 433 8.01 -28.62 -8.66
CA ARG A 433 6.55 -28.54 -8.61
C ARG A 433 5.91 -29.66 -7.77
N LYS A 434 6.50 -30.85 -7.73
CA LYS A 434 6.01 -31.98 -6.92
C LYS A 434 6.09 -31.70 -5.42
N ARG A 435 7.15 -30.99 -4.94
CA ARG A 435 7.27 -30.59 -3.52
C ARG A 435 6.24 -29.51 -3.15
N LEU A 436 5.84 -28.68 -4.09
CA LEU A 436 4.83 -27.63 -3.93
C LEU A 436 3.40 -28.13 -4.21
N ALA A 437 3.15 -29.43 -4.21
CA ALA A 437 1.84 -29.99 -4.51
C ALA A 437 0.85 -29.77 -3.34
N ILE A 438 -0.27 -29.17 -3.66
CA ILE A 438 -1.42 -28.94 -2.76
C ILE A 438 -2.45 -30.05 -3.01
#